data_55aa6d637fd4b7fff198ce4cb27892af
#
_entry.id   55aa6d637fd4b7fff198ce4cb27892af
#
_cell.length_a   1.000
_cell.length_b   1.000
_cell.length_c   1.000
_cell.angle_alpha   90.00
_cell.angle_beta   90.00
_cell.angle_gamma   90.00
#
_symmetry.space_group_name_H-M   'P 1'
#
loop_
_entity.id
_entity.type
_entity.pdbx_description
1 polymer ?
#
loop_
_entity_poly.entity_id
_entity_poly.type
_entity_poly.pdbx_seq_one_letter_code
_entity_poly.pdbx_strand_id
1 'polypeptide(L)'
;MLEDFFKIIIDLKNVQRKGWKHKLEIKYPESVADHSFSMALMAMILSELHKLDTKKIVKMTLLHDLVESVVGDFTPEEISKPKKLELENTAMEKILNILPENLIEGYQNIWNEFQLRNSEEAIFVHEIDKFEMVFQAKHYVDKGYSKEKIQSFLDTANTEIKNKHLKEIMSKLF
;
A
#
# COMPACT_ATOMS: atom_id res chain seq x y z
N MET A 1 -12.47 15.75 15.72
CA MET A 1 -11.70 15.42 16.96
C MET A 1 -10.82 14.21 16.69
N LEU A 2 -9.79 13.93 17.51
CA LEU A 2 -8.82 12.86 17.26
C LEU A 2 -9.46 11.46 17.22
N GLU A 3 -10.56 11.28 17.93
CA GLU A 3 -11.36 10.05 17.90
C GLU A 3 -11.90 9.73 16.51
N ASP A 4 -12.21 10.73 15.69
CA ASP A 4 -12.70 10.52 14.33
C ASP A 4 -11.56 10.02 13.42
N PHE A 5 -10.33 10.50 13.64
CA PHE A 5 -9.15 9.96 12.99
C PHE A 5 -8.92 8.48 13.36
N PHE A 6 -9.09 8.10 14.62
CA PHE A 6 -8.95 6.71 15.04
C PHE A 6 -10.06 5.80 14.48
N LYS A 7 -11.29 6.32 14.30
CA LYS A 7 -12.35 5.56 13.60
C LYS A 7 -11.96 5.25 12.15
N ILE A 8 -11.40 6.23 11.44
CA ILE A 8 -10.91 6.05 10.06
C ILE A 8 -9.88 4.90 9.99
N ILE A 9 -8.93 4.84 10.95
CA ILE A 9 -7.96 3.74 11.02
C ILE A 9 -8.67 2.39 11.24
N ILE A 10 -9.68 2.33 12.10
CA ILE A 10 -10.44 1.09 12.35
C ILE A 10 -11.28 0.69 11.15
N ASP A 11 -11.88 1.65 10.44
CA ASP A 11 -12.70 1.40 9.25
C ASP A 11 -11.87 0.78 8.10
N LEU A 12 -10.57 1.05 8.01
CA LEU A 12 -9.68 0.45 7.03
C LEU A 12 -9.67 -1.10 7.11
N LYS A 13 -9.94 -1.68 8.30
CA LYS A 13 -10.07 -3.14 8.48
C LYS A 13 -11.25 -3.74 7.73
N ASN A 14 -12.24 -2.93 7.36
CA ASN A 14 -13.43 -3.36 6.65
C ASN A 14 -13.29 -3.19 5.12
N VAL A 15 -12.23 -2.52 4.66
CA VAL A 15 -11.95 -2.33 3.23
C VAL A 15 -11.19 -3.54 2.71
N GLN A 16 -11.84 -4.32 1.85
CA GLN A 16 -11.24 -5.52 1.23
C GLN A 16 -10.42 -5.14 0.00
N ARG A 17 -9.27 -5.78 -0.19
CA ARG A 17 -8.43 -5.66 -1.39
C ARG A 17 -9.17 -6.26 -2.60
N LYS A 18 -9.84 -5.40 -3.38
CA LYS A 18 -10.69 -5.82 -4.52
C LYS A 18 -9.94 -6.58 -5.60
N GLY A 19 -8.68 -6.29 -5.83
CA GLY A 19 -7.86 -6.99 -6.81
C GLY A 19 -7.88 -8.50 -6.61
N TRP A 20 -7.74 -8.97 -5.38
CA TRP A 20 -7.83 -10.40 -5.06
C TRP A 20 -9.23 -10.97 -5.26
N LYS A 21 -10.25 -10.21 -4.86
CA LYS A 21 -11.65 -10.62 -5.04
C LYS A 21 -12.00 -10.80 -6.51
N HIS A 22 -11.58 -9.87 -7.36
CA HIS A 22 -11.90 -9.89 -8.79
C HIS A 22 -11.10 -10.96 -9.55
N LYS A 23 -9.79 -11.11 -9.28
CA LYS A 23 -8.93 -12.02 -10.03
C LYS A 23 -8.99 -13.47 -9.54
N LEU A 24 -9.02 -13.66 -8.21
CA LEU A 24 -9.01 -14.99 -7.61
C LEU A 24 -10.38 -15.46 -7.11
N GLU A 25 -11.42 -14.61 -7.20
CA GLU A 25 -12.77 -14.91 -6.72
C GLU A 25 -12.81 -15.27 -5.22
N ILE A 26 -11.87 -14.68 -4.44
CA ILE A 26 -11.78 -14.89 -3.00
C ILE A 26 -12.97 -14.18 -2.34
N LYS A 27 -13.75 -14.94 -1.57
CA LYS A 27 -14.92 -14.40 -0.88
C LYS A 27 -14.54 -13.38 0.22
N TYR A 28 -13.49 -13.68 0.94
CA TYR A 28 -12.95 -12.87 2.03
C TYR A 28 -11.43 -12.70 1.85
N PRO A 29 -11.00 -11.81 0.95
CA PRO A 29 -9.59 -11.49 0.80
C PRO A 29 -9.09 -10.70 2.02
N GLU A 30 -7.78 -10.50 2.09
CA GLU A 30 -7.20 -9.59 3.06
C GLU A 30 -7.86 -8.20 3.01
N SER A 31 -7.85 -7.49 4.12
CA SER A 31 -8.20 -6.07 4.16
C SER A 31 -7.01 -5.20 3.75
N VAL A 32 -7.28 -3.94 3.41
CA VAL A 32 -6.24 -2.92 3.20
C VAL A 32 -5.41 -2.71 4.47
N ALA A 33 -6.01 -2.86 5.66
CA ALA A 33 -5.28 -2.79 6.92
C ALA A 33 -4.30 -3.96 7.12
N ASP A 34 -4.67 -5.18 6.71
CA ASP A 34 -3.78 -6.35 6.75
C ASP A 34 -2.56 -6.14 5.84
N HIS A 35 -2.81 -5.68 4.60
CA HIS A 35 -1.78 -5.29 3.64
C HIS A 35 -0.86 -4.21 4.23
N SER A 36 -1.41 -3.09 4.71
CA SER A 36 -0.63 -1.98 5.26
C SER A 36 0.23 -2.40 6.45
N PHE A 37 -0.26 -3.31 7.31
CA PHE A 37 0.51 -3.87 8.42
C PHE A 37 1.68 -4.72 7.93
N SER A 38 1.43 -5.67 7.02
CA SER A 38 2.46 -6.55 6.45
C SER A 38 3.52 -5.74 5.72
N MET A 39 3.08 -4.78 4.90
CA MET A 39 3.93 -3.87 4.17
C MET A 39 4.80 -3.02 5.11
N ALA A 40 4.24 -2.49 6.20
CA ALA A 40 4.98 -1.67 7.17
C ALA A 40 6.10 -2.46 7.86
N LEU A 41 5.87 -3.73 8.22
CA LEU A 41 6.90 -4.60 8.79
C LEU A 41 8.00 -4.93 7.78
N MET A 42 7.64 -5.26 6.54
CA MET A 42 8.62 -5.49 5.46
C MET A 42 9.45 -4.23 5.20
N ALA A 43 8.78 -3.08 5.08
CA ALA A 43 9.43 -1.79 4.86
C ALA A 43 10.38 -1.40 5.98
N MET A 44 10.01 -1.64 7.24
CA MET A 44 10.83 -1.38 8.42
C MET A 44 12.16 -2.14 8.35
N ILE A 45 12.09 -3.46 8.16
CA ILE A 45 13.30 -4.30 8.12
C ILE A 45 14.16 -3.99 6.90
N LEU A 46 13.54 -3.87 5.73
CA LEU A 46 14.27 -3.65 4.48
C LEU A 46 14.87 -2.25 4.40
N SER A 47 14.21 -1.22 4.95
CA SER A 47 14.79 0.13 5.01
C SER A 47 16.05 0.22 5.89
N GLU A 48 16.09 -0.50 7.02
CA GLU A 48 17.29 -0.61 7.85
C GLU A 48 18.46 -1.28 7.10
N LEU A 49 18.17 -2.38 6.37
CA LEU A 49 19.16 -3.06 5.53
C LEU A 49 19.71 -2.16 4.40
N HIS A 50 18.85 -1.30 3.86
CA HIS A 50 19.20 -0.35 2.80
C HIS A 50 19.72 1.00 3.31
N LYS A 51 19.76 1.22 4.64
CA LYS A 51 20.20 2.46 5.29
C LYS A 51 19.39 3.70 4.88
N LEU A 52 18.10 3.51 4.62
CA LEU A 52 17.14 4.57 4.35
C LEU A 52 16.52 5.11 5.64
N ASP A 53 15.79 6.23 5.57
CA ASP A 53 15.06 6.77 6.73
C ASP A 53 13.86 5.88 7.08
N THR A 54 14.10 4.87 7.93
CA THR A 54 13.09 3.91 8.41
C THR A 54 11.88 4.61 9.03
N LYS A 55 12.09 5.67 9.81
CA LYS A 55 11.00 6.40 10.46
C LYS A 55 10.07 7.05 9.43
N LYS A 56 10.63 7.67 8.40
CA LYS A 56 9.87 8.27 7.29
C LYS A 56 9.14 7.20 6.48
N ILE A 57 9.83 6.13 6.13
CA ILE A 57 9.29 4.99 5.37
C ILE A 57 8.11 4.36 6.08
N VAL A 58 8.22 4.04 7.36
CA VAL A 58 7.10 3.44 8.12
C VAL A 58 5.89 4.37 8.20
N LYS A 59 6.10 5.68 8.40
CA LYS A 59 4.99 6.65 8.36
C LYS A 59 4.32 6.68 6.99
N MET A 60 5.12 6.73 5.92
CA MET A 60 4.62 6.76 4.54
C MET A 60 3.84 5.49 4.22
N THR A 61 4.36 4.33 4.60
CA THR A 61 3.71 3.02 4.43
C THR A 61 2.36 2.93 5.14
N LEU A 62 2.28 3.44 6.39
CA LEU A 62 1.02 3.41 7.14
C LEU A 62 -0.02 4.43 6.63
N LEU A 63 0.41 5.46 5.90
CA LEU A 63 -0.48 6.48 5.34
C LEU A 63 -0.93 6.18 3.92
N HIS A 64 -0.16 5.39 3.14
CA HIS A 64 -0.31 5.32 1.69
C HIS A 64 -1.72 4.93 1.22
N ASP A 65 -2.35 3.99 1.90
CA ASP A 65 -3.71 3.50 1.60
C ASP A 65 -4.75 3.88 2.68
N LEU A 66 -4.39 4.76 3.67
CA LEU A 66 -5.34 5.18 4.69
C LEU A 66 -6.58 5.85 4.10
N VAL A 67 -6.44 6.52 2.97
CA VAL A 67 -7.53 7.17 2.23
C VAL A 67 -8.60 6.19 1.79
N GLU A 68 -8.27 4.92 1.59
CA GLU A 68 -9.21 3.89 1.15
C GLU A 68 -10.28 3.56 2.18
N SER A 69 -10.06 3.92 3.45
CA SER A 69 -11.12 3.88 4.47
C SER A 69 -12.30 4.81 4.14
N VAL A 70 -12.07 5.88 3.35
CA VAL A 70 -13.06 6.87 2.97
C VAL A 70 -13.55 6.66 1.54
N VAL A 71 -12.63 6.39 0.60
CA VAL A 71 -12.97 6.28 -0.84
C VAL A 71 -13.13 4.84 -1.31
N GLY A 72 -12.67 3.86 -0.53
CA GLY A 72 -12.63 2.44 -0.90
C GLY A 72 -11.42 2.09 -1.75
N ASP A 73 -11.10 0.79 -1.83
CA ASP A 73 -10.10 0.26 -2.76
C ASP A 73 -10.68 0.26 -4.18
N PHE A 74 -9.97 0.85 -5.14
CA PHE A 74 -10.33 0.88 -6.56
C PHE A 74 -9.33 0.09 -7.39
N THR A 75 -9.86 -0.77 -8.27
CA THR A 75 -9.03 -1.41 -9.30
C THR A 75 -8.85 -0.48 -10.50
N PRO A 76 -7.80 -0.70 -11.33
CA PRO A 76 -7.57 0.09 -12.54
C PRO A 76 -8.72 0.04 -13.56
N GLU A 77 -9.56 -0.99 -13.50
CA GLU A 77 -10.73 -1.17 -14.36
C GLU A 77 -11.92 -0.31 -13.90
N GLU A 78 -11.99 0.05 -12.59
CA GLU A 78 -13.10 0.82 -12.02
C GLU A 78 -12.91 2.33 -12.17
N ILE A 79 -11.66 2.82 -12.16
CA ILE A 79 -11.38 4.26 -12.15
C ILE A 79 -10.06 4.57 -12.88
N SER A 80 -10.01 5.70 -13.60
CA SER A 80 -8.77 6.17 -14.22
C SER A 80 -7.78 6.70 -13.16
N LYS A 81 -6.48 6.52 -13.43
CA LYS A 81 -5.42 6.99 -12.51
C LYS A 81 -5.55 8.47 -12.10
N PRO A 82 -5.80 9.44 -13.02
CA PRO A 82 -5.96 10.84 -12.63
C PRO A 82 -7.15 11.07 -11.69
N LYS A 83 -8.27 10.37 -11.93
CA LYS A 83 -9.45 10.51 -11.08
C LYS A 83 -9.27 9.88 -9.72
N LYS A 84 -8.60 8.71 -9.66
CA LYS A 84 -8.21 8.08 -8.39
C LYS A 84 -7.34 9.04 -7.58
N LEU A 85 -6.30 9.60 -8.17
CA LEU A 85 -5.39 10.55 -7.51
C LEU A 85 -6.12 11.78 -6.96
N GLU A 86 -7.06 12.35 -7.72
CA GLU A 86 -7.88 13.49 -7.27
C GLU A 86 -8.72 13.13 -6.02
N LEU A 87 -9.38 11.97 -6.05
CA LEU A 87 -10.18 11.49 -4.93
C LEU A 87 -9.33 11.23 -3.70
N GLU A 88 -8.20 10.55 -3.86
CA GLU A 88 -7.27 10.23 -2.77
C GLU A 88 -6.69 11.48 -2.13
N ASN A 89 -6.24 12.47 -2.93
CA ASN A 89 -5.72 13.73 -2.40
C ASN A 89 -6.79 14.51 -1.62
N THR A 90 -8.01 14.57 -2.15
CA THR A 90 -9.14 15.21 -1.47
C THR A 90 -9.51 14.50 -0.16
N ALA A 91 -9.47 13.17 -0.15
CA ALA A 91 -9.74 12.40 1.05
C ALA A 91 -8.63 12.56 2.10
N MET A 92 -7.35 12.52 1.68
CA MET A 92 -6.22 12.70 2.60
C MET A 92 -6.24 14.08 3.25
N GLU A 93 -6.49 15.14 2.50
CA GLU A 93 -6.64 16.48 3.05
C GLU A 93 -7.69 16.52 4.17
N LYS A 94 -8.86 15.93 3.94
CA LYS A 94 -9.92 15.84 4.95
C LYS A 94 -9.50 15.03 6.18
N ILE A 95 -8.81 13.90 5.98
CA ILE A 95 -8.31 13.04 7.06
C ILE A 95 -7.29 13.79 7.91
N LEU A 96 -6.33 14.45 7.27
CA LEU A 96 -5.26 15.15 7.99
C LEU A 96 -5.78 16.38 8.73
N ASN A 97 -6.81 17.07 8.23
CA ASN A 97 -7.44 18.22 8.91
C ASN A 97 -8.17 17.83 10.22
N ILE A 98 -8.33 16.52 10.51
CA ILE A 98 -8.85 16.03 11.81
C ILE A 98 -7.74 16.03 12.88
N LEU A 99 -6.47 15.99 12.46
CA LEU A 99 -5.32 15.95 13.36
C LEU A 99 -5.11 17.31 14.07
N PRO A 100 -4.39 17.29 15.23
CA PRO A 100 -3.88 18.53 15.83
C PRO A 100 -3.04 19.32 14.81
N GLU A 101 -3.22 20.64 14.81
CA GLU A 101 -2.63 21.57 13.82
C GLU A 101 -1.10 21.39 13.66
N ASN A 102 -0.40 21.15 14.77
CA ASN A 102 1.04 20.95 14.78
C ASN A 102 1.51 19.63 14.12
N LEU A 103 0.60 18.73 13.75
CA LEU A 103 0.92 17.47 13.06
C LEU A 103 0.58 17.52 11.56
N ILE A 104 -0.36 18.37 11.15
CA ILE A 104 -0.92 18.39 9.79
C ILE A 104 0.19 18.54 8.74
N GLU A 105 1.00 19.57 8.84
CA GLU A 105 2.06 19.85 7.87
C GLU A 105 3.03 18.67 7.69
N GLY A 106 3.46 18.06 8.79
CA GLY A 106 4.40 16.95 8.75
C GLY A 106 3.84 15.73 8.02
N TYR A 107 2.56 15.38 8.24
CA TYR A 107 1.91 14.26 7.54
C TYR A 107 1.54 14.62 6.10
N GLN A 108 1.15 15.87 5.82
CA GLN A 108 0.89 16.34 4.46
C GLN A 108 2.16 16.27 3.59
N ASN A 109 3.32 16.63 4.15
CA ASN A 109 4.60 16.53 3.45
C ASN A 109 4.95 15.07 3.11
N ILE A 110 4.72 14.13 4.04
CA ILE A 110 4.93 12.69 3.78
C ILE A 110 3.99 12.19 2.67
N TRP A 111 2.72 12.60 2.69
CA TRP A 111 1.76 12.23 1.64
C TRP A 111 2.18 12.77 0.28
N ASN A 112 2.54 14.06 0.21
CA ASN A 112 2.97 14.70 -1.03
C ASN A 112 4.23 14.04 -1.61
N GLU A 113 5.21 13.72 -0.74
CA GLU A 113 6.44 13.04 -1.13
C GLU A 113 6.15 11.64 -1.71
N PHE A 114 5.25 10.88 -1.08
CA PHE A 114 4.77 9.60 -1.59
C PHE A 114 4.14 9.74 -2.98
N GLN A 115 3.18 10.65 -3.14
CA GLN A 115 2.48 10.84 -4.41
C GLN A 115 3.40 11.28 -5.54
N LEU A 116 4.38 12.15 -5.26
CA LEU A 116 5.32 12.67 -6.25
C LEU A 116 6.45 11.68 -6.59
N ARG A 117 6.69 10.64 -5.80
CA ARG A 117 7.80 9.69 -5.97
C ARG A 117 9.17 10.38 -6.15
N ASN A 118 9.41 11.47 -5.42
CA ASN A 118 10.55 12.36 -5.61
C ASN A 118 11.71 12.16 -4.62
N SER A 119 11.65 11.08 -3.82
CA SER A 119 12.73 10.68 -2.92
C SER A 119 13.01 9.19 -3.02
N GLU A 120 14.18 8.76 -2.53
CA GLU A 120 14.53 7.33 -2.46
C GLU A 120 13.54 6.56 -1.59
N GLU A 121 13.10 7.16 -0.47
CA GLU A 121 12.14 6.54 0.43
C GLU A 121 10.77 6.37 -0.23
N ALA A 122 10.28 7.39 -0.95
CA ALA A 122 9.00 7.30 -1.65
C ALA A 122 9.03 6.23 -2.75
N ILE A 123 10.10 6.19 -3.54
CA ILE A 123 10.31 5.15 -4.58
C ILE A 123 10.34 3.78 -3.91
N PHE A 124 11.09 3.64 -2.81
CA PHE A 124 11.20 2.39 -2.08
C PHE A 124 9.85 1.93 -1.51
N VAL A 125 9.04 2.82 -0.95
CA VAL A 125 7.70 2.48 -0.46
C VAL A 125 6.80 1.96 -1.58
N HIS A 126 6.82 2.56 -2.77
CA HIS A 126 6.09 2.04 -3.93
C HIS A 126 6.57 0.66 -4.39
N GLU A 127 7.87 0.39 -4.28
CA GLU A 127 8.40 -0.94 -4.59
C GLU A 127 8.00 -1.97 -3.53
N ILE A 128 8.00 -1.61 -2.24
CA ILE A 128 7.57 -2.49 -1.16
C ILE A 128 6.07 -2.81 -1.24
N ASP A 129 5.22 -1.89 -1.68
CA ASP A 129 3.80 -2.16 -1.96
C ASP A 129 3.66 -3.33 -2.96
N LYS A 130 4.40 -3.28 -4.06
CA LYS A 130 4.38 -4.37 -5.05
C LYS A 130 5.07 -5.64 -4.55
N PHE A 131 6.09 -5.50 -3.73
CA PHE A 131 6.80 -6.61 -3.11
C PHE A 131 5.89 -7.38 -2.14
N GLU A 132 5.17 -6.69 -1.26
CA GLU A 132 4.19 -7.29 -0.35
C GLU A 132 3.10 -8.04 -1.13
N MET A 133 2.56 -7.43 -2.18
CA MET A 133 1.56 -8.03 -3.06
C MET A 133 2.05 -9.38 -3.64
N VAL A 134 3.34 -9.53 -3.96
CA VAL A 134 3.89 -10.80 -4.45
C VAL A 134 3.89 -11.88 -3.37
N PHE A 135 4.22 -11.53 -2.13
CA PHE A 135 4.15 -12.45 -1.00
C PHE A 135 2.71 -12.89 -0.70
N GLN A 136 1.78 -11.95 -0.76
CA GLN A 136 0.37 -12.26 -0.59
C GLN A 136 -0.16 -13.15 -1.73
N ALA A 137 0.26 -12.90 -2.98
CA ALA A 137 -0.04 -13.76 -4.12
C ALA A 137 0.47 -15.20 -3.90
N LYS A 138 1.73 -15.34 -3.43
CA LYS A 138 2.32 -16.65 -3.10
C LYS A 138 1.51 -17.34 -2.01
N HIS A 139 1.14 -16.63 -0.96
CA HIS A 139 0.31 -17.16 0.11
C HIS A 139 -1.03 -17.72 -0.39
N TYR A 140 -1.68 -17.01 -1.33
CA TYR A 140 -2.92 -17.53 -1.94
C TYR A 140 -2.67 -18.77 -2.81
N VAL A 141 -1.58 -18.82 -3.58
CA VAL A 141 -1.20 -20.04 -4.34
C VAL A 141 -0.96 -21.21 -3.41
N ASP A 142 -0.28 -21.01 -2.28
CA ASP A 142 -0.04 -22.05 -1.28
C ASP A 142 -1.33 -22.54 -0.61
N LYS A 143 -2.37 -21.72 -0.62
CA LYS A 143 -3.74 -22.11 -0.19
C LYS A 143 -4.57 -22.77 -1.30
N GLY A 144 -3.99 -23.02 -2.48
CA GLY A 144 -4.63 -23.74 -3.58
C GLY A 144 -5.32 -22.87 -4.62
N TYR A 145 -5.14 -21.53 -4.59
CA TYR A 145 -5.64 -20.67 -5.66
C TYR A 145 -4.75 -20.77 -6.92
N SER A 146 -5.35 -20.54 -8.10
CA SER A 146 -4.66 -20.72 -9.38
C SER A 146 -3.48 -19.76 -9.56
N LYS A 147 -2.31 -20.31 -9.91
CA LYS A 147 -1.10 -19.54 -10.24
C LYS A 147 -1.30 -18.69 -11.50
N GLU A 148 -2.06 -19.16 -12.47
CA GLU A 148 -2.33 -18.41 -13.72
C GLU A 148 -3.09 -17.11 -13.42
N LYS A 149 -4.03 -17.14 -12.47
CA LYS A 149 -4.83 -15.97 -12.10
C LYS A 149 -4.03 -14.87 -11.41
N ILE A 150 -2.88 -15.17 -10.81
CA ILE A 150 -2.01 -14.17 -10.19
C ILE A 150 -0.96 -13.59 -11.14
N GLN A 151 -0.84 -14.09 -12.38
CA GLN A 151 0.24 -13.70 -13.28
C GLN A 151 0.31 -12.18 -13.51
N SER A 152 -0.83 -11.51 -13.64
CA SER A 152 -0.87 -10.05 -13.83
C SER A 152 -0.26 -9.26 -12.66
N PHE A 153 -0.38 -9.78 -11.43
CA PHE A 153 0.25 -9.16 -10.25
C PHE A 153 1.77 -9.35 -10.28
N LEU A 154 2.24 -10.54 -10.68
CA LEU A 154 3.67 -10.82 -10.82
C LEU A 154 4.30 -9.97 -11.92
N ASP A 155 3.62 -9.81 -13.05
CA ASP A 155 4.09 -8.98 -14.17
C ASP A 155 4.19 -7.51 -13.76
N THR A 156 3.20 -7.01 -13.03
CA THR A 156 3.22 -5.65 -12.46
C THR A 156 4.42 -5.46 -11.52
N ALA A 157 4.62 -6.37 -10.58
CA ALA A 157 5.73 -6.31 -9.64
C ALA A 157 7.09 -6.37 -10.36
N ASN A 158 7.26 -7.28 -11.33
CA ASN A 158 8.49 -7.38 -12.12
C ASN A 158 8.79 -6.10 -12.91
N THR A 159 7.74 -5.40 -13.36
CA THR A 159 7.86 -4.15 -14.11
C THR A 159 8.17 -2.96 -13.20
N GLU A 160 7.49 -2.85 -12.05
CA GLU A 160 7.57 -1.67 -11.18
C GLU A 160 8.73 -1.74 -10.20
N ILE A 161 9.08 -2.90 -9.66
CA ILE A 161 10.23 -3.06 -8.76
C ILE A 161 11.53 -2.97 -9.58
N LYS A 162 12.42 -2.04 -9.20
CA LYS A 162 13.77 -1.87 -9.79
C LYS A 162 14.88 -2.29 -8.84
N ASN A 163 14.62 -2.30 -7.54
CA ASN A 163 15.57 -2.70 -6.52
C ASN A 163 16.00 -4.16 -6.72
N LYS A 164 17.30 -4.36 -6.90
CA LYS A 164 17.88 -5.68 -7.20
C LYS A 164 17.70 -6.69 -6.06
N HIS A 165 17.83 -6.23 -4.82
CA HIS A 165 17.69 -7.08 -3.64
C HIS A 165 16.25 -7.58 -3.49
N LEU A 166 15.25 -6.71 -3.71
CA LEU A 166 13.84 -7.13 -3.70
C LEU A 166 13.57 -8.15 -4.81
N LYS A 167 14.09 -7.93 -6.01
CA LYS A 167 13.97 -8.90 -7.12
C LYS A 167 14.60 -10.25 -6.80
N GLU A 168 15.77 -10.25 -6.16
CA GLU A 168 16.44 -11.48 -5.75
C GLU A 168 15.61 -12.27 -4.72
N ILE A 169 15.01 -11.59 -3.75
CA ILE A 169 14.12 -12.24 -2.78
C ILE A 169 12.88 -12.81 -3.48
N MET A 170 12.23 -12.03 -4.36
CA MET A 170 11.03 -12.47 -5.11
C MET A 170 11.31 -13.70 -5.98
N SER A 171 12.48 -13.78 -6.62
CA SER A 171 12.84 -14.91 -7.49
C SER A 171 12.94 -16.25 -6.75
N LYS A 172 12.98 -16.25 -5.42
CA LYS A 172 13.02 -17.45 -4.58
C LYS A 172 11.64 -17.94 -4.16
N LEU A 173 10.57 -17.21 -4.51
CA LEU A 173 9.21 -17.54 -4.08
C LEU A 173 8.48 -18.51 -5.02
N PHE A 174 8.80 -18.51 -6.31
CA PHE A 174 8.13 -19.25 -7.37
C PHE A 174 9.13 -20.04 -8.20
#